data_4ecd1b5bc4546d7614888a5a37dfc0fb
#
_entry.id   4ecd1b5bc4546d7614888a5a37dfc0fb
#
_cell.length_a   1.000
_cell.length_b   1.000
_cell.length_c   1.000
_cell.angle_alpha   90.00
_cell.angle_beta   90.00
_cell.angle_gamma   90.00
#
_symmetry.space_group_name_H-M   'P 1'
#
loop_
_entity.id
_entity.type
_entity.pdbx_description
1 polymer ?
#
loop_
_entity_poly.entity_id
_entity_poly.type
_entity_poly.pdbx_seq_one_letter_code
_entity_poly.pdbx_strand_id
1 'polypeptide(L)'
;VIVPNTGGLKGVRAALAAGVVAGDAEKVLQVISAVPPERHAEIAAYAQQAPIEIVCAETTRLLDIRLTGWAGEHTALVHIANSHSNIVREEKDGQVLLEKPVTDSAEDSLTDKSVLKVADILEFANTVELDLVSPLLDQQVGCNTAIAEEGLKESWGANIGSVLLGDYPTDIKTEAKAW
;
A
#
# COMPACT_ATOMS: atom_id res chain seq x y z
N VAL A 1 7.33 -7.38 7.41
CA VAL A 1 7.04 -5.98 7.06
C VAL A 1 6.65 -5.23 8.33
N ILE A 2 7.20 -4.04 8.55
CA ILE A 2 6.81 -3.14 9.64
C ILE A 2 5.55 -2.41 9.20
N VAL A 3 4.58 -2.27 10.11
CA VAL A 3 3.36 -1.50 9.88
C VAL A 3 3.67 -0.03 10.19
N PRO A 4 3.50 0.89 9.23
CA PRO A 4 3.79 2.30 9.42
C PRO A 4 2.99 2.91 10.59
N ASN A 5 3.56 3.90 11.26
CA ASN A 5 2.91 4.68 12.32
C ASN A 5 2.32 3.83 13.47
N THR A 6 3.00 2.73 13.85
CA THR A 6 2.55 1.83 14.94
C THR A 6 3.61 1.61 16.02
N GLY A 7 4.68 2.41 16.03
CA GLY A 7 5.78 2.17 16.97
C GLY A 7 6.61 0.92 16.65
N GLY A 8 6.64 0.48 15.39
CA GLY A 8 7.47 -0.65 14.94
C GLY A 8 6.78 -2.02 14.98
N LEU A 9 5.48 -2.09 15.15
CA LEU A 9 4.73 -3.35 15.10
C LEU A 9 4.85 -4.01 13.72
N LYS A 10 4.79 -5.35 13.67
CA LYS A 10 5.04 -6.14 12.46
C LYS A 10 3.92 -7.14 12.18
N GLY A 11 3.72 -7.42 10.89
CA GLY A 11 2.87 -8.50 10.41
C GLY A 11 1.40 -8.13 10.21
N VAL A 12 0.64 -9.08 9.64
CA VAL A 12 -0.76 -8.90 9.22
C VAL A 12 -1.67 -8.57 10.42
N ARG A 13 -1.44 -9.22 11.56
CA ARG A 13 -2.21 -9.00 12.80
C ARG A 13 -2.08 -7.55 13.30
N ALA A 14 -0.87 -6.99 13.23
CA ALA A 14 -0.62 -5.61 13.61
C ALA A 14 -1.23 -4.62 12.60
N ALA A 15 -1.19 -4.93 11.31
CA ALA A 15 -1.82 -4.12 10.28
C ALA A 15 -3.34 -4.05 10.45
N LEU A 16 -3.99 -5.20 10.72
CA LEU A 16 -5.41 -5.26 11.02
C LEU A 16 -5.76 -4.44 12.27
N ALA A 17 -5.00 -4.64 13.35
CA ALA A 17 -5.20 -3.91 14.59
C ALA A 17 -5.08 -2.39 14.41
N ALA A 18 -4.09 -1.93 13.64
CA ALA A 18 -3.92 -0.51 13.34
C ALA A 18 -5.12 0.07 12.58
N GLY A 19 -5.64 -0.66 11.60
CA GLY A 19 -6.84 -0.26 10.86
C GLY A 19 -8.09 -0.18 11.73
N VAL A 20 -8.31 -1.18 12.58
CA VAL A 20 -9.50 -1.25 13.47
C VAL A 20 -9.44 -0.19 14.56
N VAL A 21 -8.27 -0.01 15.21
CA VAL A 21 -8.12 0.86 16.39
C VAL A 21 -8.00 2.34 16.00
N ALA A 22 -7.25 2.64 14.94
CA ALA A 22 -6.86 4.02 14.62
C ALA A 22 -6.95 4.36 13.11
N GLY A 23 -7.61 3.52 12.32
CA GLY A 23 -7.78 3.75 10.89
C GLY A 23 -8.76 4.87 10.59
N ASP A 24 -8.43 5.70 9.62
CA ASP A 24 -9.30 6.72 9.04
C ASP A 24 -9.70 6.29 7.63
N ALA A 25 -10.91 5.77 7.48
CA ALA A 25 -11.41 5.21 6.22
C ALA A 25 -11.45 6.22 5.07
N GLU A 26 -11.65 7.51 5.38
CA GLU A 26 -11.69 8.58 4.38
C GLU A 26 -10.34 8.76 3.65
N LYS A 27 -9.26 8.30 4.26
CA LYS A 27 -7.92 8.36 3.67
C LYS A 27 -7.59 7.19 2.75
N VAL A 28 -8.51 6.29 2.51
CA VAL A 28 -8.39 5.15 1.58
C VAL A 28 -7.08 4.37 1.82
N LEU A 29 -6.12 4.40 0.87
CA LEU A 29 -4.81 3.71 1.02
C LEU A 29 -3.91 4.33 2.10
N GLN A 30 -4.20 5.54 2.56
CA GLN A 30 -3.48 6.22 3.63
C GLN A 30 -4.17 6.08 5.00
N VAL A 31 -5.00 5.07 5.17
CA VAL A 31 -5.86 4.81 6.32
C VAL A 31 -5.16 4.92 7.68
N ILE A 32 -3.86 4.59 7.77
CA ILE A 32 -3.06 4.68 9.00
C ILE A 32 -1.96 5.75 8.94
N SER A 33 -2.06 6.72 8.02
CA SER A 33 -1.03 7.76 7.84
C SER A 33 -0.89 8.73 9.01
N ALA A 34 -1.94 8.89 9.80
CA ALA A 34 -2.00 9.85 10.91
C ALA A 34 -2.32 9.20 12.26
N VAL A 35 -1.83 7.97 12.48
CA VAL A 35 -1.98 7.29 13.77
C VAL A 35 -1.17 8.03 14.83
N PRO A 36 -1.79 8.56 15.87
CA PRO A 36 -1.08 9.28 16.90
C PRO A 36 -0.34 8.32 17.84
N PRO A 37 0.87 8.69 18.33
CA PRO A 37 1.71 7.82 19.17
C PRO A 37 1.03 7.25 20.41
N GLU A 38 0.10 7.98 21.01
CA GLU A 38 -0.69 7.54 22.16
C GLU A 38 -1.58 6.32 21.89
N ARG A 39 -1.89 6.05 20.61
CA ARG A 39 -2.67 4.87 20.20
C ARG A 39 -1.82 3.62 20.01
N HIS A 40 -0.48 3.73 20.01
CA HIS A 40 0.40 2.59 19.74
C HIS A 40 0.23 1.45 20.75
N ALA A 41 0.08 1.79 22.05
CA ALA A 41 -0.13 0.78 23.09
C ALA A 41 -1.47 0.04 22.92
N GLU A 42 -2.52 0.75 22.54
CA GLU A 42 -3.84 0.18 22.27
C GLU A 42 -3.83 -0.74 21.05
N ILE A 43 -3.16 -0.32 19.96
CA ILE A 43 -2.97 -1.14 18.76
C ILE A 43 -2.23 -2.44 19.12
N ALA A 44 -1.15 -2.35 19.90
CA ALA A 44 -0.38 -3.50 20.34
C ALA A 44 -1.22 -4.46 21.21
N ALA A 45 -1.99 -3.92 22.14
CA ALA A 45 -2.89 -4.71 22.98
C ALA A 45 -3.98 -5.39 22.15
N TYR A 46 -4.61 -4.69 21.23
CA TYR A 46 -5.62 -5.26 20.35
C TYR A 46 -5.03 -6.39 19.47
N ALA A 47 -3.86 -6.17 18.87
CA ALA A 47 -3.19 -7.19 18.06
C ALA A 47 -2.88 -8.49 18.84
N GLN A 48 -2.64 -8.40 20.14
CA GLN A 48 -2.34 -9.55 21.02
C GLN A 48 -3.58 -10.24 21.58
N GLN A 49 -4.59 -9.47 21.96
CA GLN A 49 -5.72 -9.95 22.75
C GLN A 49 -6.98 -10.23 21.93
N ALA A 50 -7.16 -9.52 20.80
CA ALA A 50 -8.34 -9.73 19.97
C ALA A 50 -8.35 -11.14 19.33
N PRO A 51 -9.50 -11.76 19.19
CA PRO A 51 -9.66 -13.08 18.56
C PRO A 51 -9.52 -12.96 17.04
N ILE A 52 -8.31 -12.64 16.58
CA ILE A 52 -7.99 -12.52 15.16
C ILE A 52 -7.55 -13.90 14.65
N GLU A 53 -8.21 -14.40 13.64
CA GLU A 53 -7.80 -15.57 12.87
C GLU A 53 -7.22 -15.10 11.52
N ILE A 54 -6.12 -15.71 11.09
CA ILE A 54 -5.47 -15.39 9.81
C ILE A 54 -5.33 -16.72 9.05
N VAL A 55 -5.96 -16.79 7.91
CA VAL A 55 -5.96 -17.97 7.04
C VAL A 55 -5.35 -17.58 5.70
N CYS A 56 -4.47 -18.43 5.15
CA CYS A 56 -3.98 -18.28 3.79
C CYS A 56 -5.10 -18.67 2.82
N ALA A 57 -5.49 -17.77 1.93
CA ALA A 57 -6.50 -18.05 0.93
C ALA A 57 -5.92 -18.97 -0.18
N GLU A 58 -6.67 -20.02 -0.54
CA GLU A 58 -6.36 -20.83 -1.71
C GLU A 58 -6.88 -20.09 -2.96
N THR A 59 -6.02 -19.34 -3.60
CA THR A 59 -6.36 -18.52 -4.77
C THR A 59 -5.20 -18.45 -5.75
N THR A 60 -5.50 -18.28 -7.04
CA THR A 60 -4.53 -18.03 -8.09
C THR A 60 -4.22 -16.54 -8.27
N ARG A 61 -4.95 -15.66 -7.58
CA ARG A 61 -4.81 -14.21 -7.67
C ARG A 61 -3.55 -13.74 -6.94
N LEU A 62 -2.90 -12.72 -7.49
CA LEU A 62 -1.74 -12.09 -6.85
C LEU A 62 -2.12 -11.31 -5.59
N LEU A 63 -3.34 -10.80 -5.53
CA LEU A 63 -3.92 -10.13 -4.37
C LEU A 63 -5.35 -10.62 -4.17
N ASP A 64 -5.62 -11.23 -3.02
CA ASP A 64 -6.97 -11.63 -2.57
C ASP A 64 -7.01 -11.46 -1.05
N ILE A 65 -7.73 -10.45 -0.58
CA ILE A 65 -7.86 -10.13 0.85
C ILE A 65 -9.33 -10.14 1.21
N ARG A 66 -9.71 -11.02 2.12
CA ARG A 66 -11.06 -11.08 2.70
C ARG A 66 -10.97 -10.79 4.18
N LEU A 67 -11.72 -9.79 4.60
CA LEU A 67 -11.82 -9.39 6.00
C LEU A 67 -13.24 -9.58 6.44
N THR A 68 -13.43 -10.32 7.55
CA THR A 68 -14.73 -10.42 8.23
C THR A 68 -14.55 -9.99 9.66
N GLY A 69 -15.38 -9.06 10.09
CA GLY A 69 -15.39 -8.55 11.47
C GLY A 69 -16.73 -8.79 12.13
N TRP A 70 -16.68 -8.94 13.46
CA TRP A 70 -17.86 -9.12 14.31
C TRP A 70 -17.82 -8.11 15.46
N ALA A 71 -18.96 -7.49 15.73
CA ALA A 71 -19.14 -6.60 16.87
C ALA A 71 -20.52 -6.86 17.50
N GLY A 72 -20.56 -7.70 18.55
CA GLY A 72 -21.80 -8.20 19.11
C GLY A 72 -22.56 -9.06 18.09
N GLU A 73 -23.78 -8.68 17.75
CA GLU A 73 -24.61 -9.37 16.74
C GLU A 73 -24.35 -8.86 15.31
N HIS A 74 -23.53 -7.82 15.15
CA HIS A 74 -23.25 -7.24 13.86
C HIS A 74 -22.05 -7.88 13.18
N THR A 75 -22.16 -8.04 11.85
CA THR A 75 -21.10 -8.57 11.00
C THR A 75 -20.81 -7.62 9.85
N ALA A 76 -19.54 -7.56 9.44
CA ALA A 76 -19.15 -6.84 8.23
C ALA A 76 -18.11 -7.67 7.46
N LEU A 77 -18.22 -7.69 6.13
CA LEU A 77 -17.27 -8.35 5.24
C LEU A 77 -16.82 -7.36 4.17
N VAL A 78 -15.53 -7.36 3.90
CA VAL A 78 -14.92 -6.66 2.76
C VAL A 78 -14.01 -7.62 2.01
N HIS A 79 -14.15 -7.68 0.69
CA HIS A 79 -13.29 -8.46 -0.19
C HIS A 79 -12.60 -7.52 -1.19
N ILE A 80 -11.28 -7.54 -1.20
CA ILE A 80 -10.42 -6.81 -2.11
C ILE A 80 -9.70 -7.83 -3.00
N ALA A 81 -9.76 -7.66 -4.32
CA ALA A 81 -9.15 -8.59 -5.26
C ALA A 81 -8.43 -7.86 -6.39
N ASN A 82 -7.35 -8.47 -6.88
CA ASN A 82 -6.52 -8.06 -8.01
C ASN A 82 -5.71 -6.76 -7.79
N SER A 83 -6.28 -5.70 -7.21
CA SER A 83 -5.57 -4.46 -6.87
C SER A 83 -5.97 -3.94 -5.50
N HIS A 84 -5.10 -3.15 -4.86
CA HIS A 84 -5.28 -2.68 -3.47
C HIS A 84 -6.52 -1.81 -3.24
N SER A 85 -7.01 -1.14 -4.27
CA SER A 85 -8.21 -0.28 -4.22
C SER A 85 -9.46 -0.92 -4.81
N ASN A 86 -9.36 -2.16 -5.35
CA ASN A 86 -10.49 -2.82 -5.97
C ASN A 86 -11.30 -3.62 -4.94
N ILE A 87 -12.21 -2.95 -4.28
CA ILE A 87 -13.21 -3.60 -3.43
C ILE A 87 -14.24 -4.25 -4.35
N VAL A 88 -14.38 -5.57 -4.25
CA VAL A 88 -15.26 -6.38 -5.10
C VAL A 88 -16.50 -6.86 -4.37
N ARG A 89 -16.48 -6.90 -3.03
CA ARG A 89 -17.64 -7.24 -2.22
C ARG A 89 -17.62 -6.52 -0.89
N GLU A 90 -18.77 -6.01 -0.49
CA GLU A 90 -19.04 -5.47 0.84
C GLU A 90 -20.35 -6.04 1.34
N GLU A 91 -20.35 -6.50 2.60
CA GLU A 91 -21.56 -6.95 3.28
C GLU A 91 -21.64 -6.35 4.69
N LYS A 92 -22.86 -6.15 5.13
CA LYS A 92 -23.15 -5.78 6.52
C LYS A 92 -24.40 -6.55 6.99
N ASP A 93 -24.27 -7.23 8.10
CA ASP A 93 -25.37 -7.99 8.74
C ASP A 93 -26.06 -8.96 7.76
N GLY A 94 -25.29 -9.59 6.86
CA GLY A 94 -25.78 -10.50 5.83
C GLY A 94 -26.38 -9.80 4.59
N GLN A 95 -26.46 -8.47 4.57
CA GLN A 95 -26.88 -7.71 3.40
C GLN A 95 -25.70 -7.37 2.52
N VAL A 96 -25.74 -7.74 1.24
CA VAL A 96 -24.74 -7.34 0.24
C VAL A 96 -24.95 -5.87 -0.13
N LEU A 97 -23.95 -5.04 0.10
CA LEU A 97 -23.94 -3.61 -0.21
C LEU A 97 -23.26 -3.33 -1.55
N LEU A 98 -22.23 -4.11 -1.87
CA LEU A 98 -21.50 -4.05 -3.12
C LEU A 98 -21.14 -5.44 -3.58
N GLU A 99 -21.32 -5.72 -4.87
CA GLU A 99 -20.80 -6.93 -5.53
C GLU A 99 -20.37 -6.60 -6.96
N LYS A 100 -19.12 -6.93 -7.28
CA LYS A 100 -18.56 -6.79 -8.62
C LYS A 100 -18.06 -8.15 -9.10
N PRO A 101 -18.13 -8.47 -10.39
CA PRO A 101 -17.51 -9.67 -10.92
C PRO A 101 -16.00 -9.61 -10.70
N VAL A 102 -15.43 -10.75 -10.31
CA VAL A 102 -13.99 -10.91 -10.15
C VAL A 102 -13.50 -11.90 -11.19
N THR A 103 -12.62 -11.45 -12.07
CA THR A 103 -11.96 -12.31 -13.04
C THR A 103 -10.65 -12.85 -12.46
N ASP A 104 -10.27 -14.07 -12.83
CA ASP A 104 -9.03 -14.70 -12.38
C ASP A 104 -7.81 -14.27 -13.22
N SER A 105 -8.01 -13.37 -14.19
CA SER A 105 -6.93 -12.85 -15.00
C SER A 105 -6.17 -11.73 -14.27
N ALA A 106 -4.85 -11.85 -14.23
CA ALA A 106 -3.96 -10.78 -13.77
C ALA A 106 -4.05 -9.49 -14.62
N GLU A 107 -4.84 -9.52 -15.68
CA GLU A 107 -5.02 -8.44 -16.67
C GLU A 107 -6.11 -7.42 -16.28
N ASP A 108 -6.82 -7.61 -15.17
CA ASP A 108 -7.75 -6.58 -14.65
C ASP A 108 -6.98 -5.37 -14.05
N SER A 109 -6.05 -4.83 -14.81
CA SER A 109 -5.65 -3.45 -14.57
C SER A 109 -6.82 -2.57 -15.01
N LEU A 110 -7.32 -1.73 -14.11
CA LEU A 110 -8.38 -0.75 -14.38
C LEU A 110 -8.05 0.19 -15.57
N THR A 111 -6.90 0.01 -16.20
CA THR A 111 -6.38 0.82 -17.30
C THR A 111 -6.08 -0.09 -18.48
N ASP A 112 -6.79 0.10 -19.57
CA ASP A 112 -6.45 -0.53 -20.85
C ASP A 112 -5.13 0.03 -21.38
N LYS A 113 -4.06 -0.75 -21.20
CA LYS A 113 -2.72 -0.39 -21.66
C LYS A 113 -2.52 -0.64 -23.16
N SER A 114 -3.45 -1.31 -23.85
CA SER A 114 -3.35 -1.60 -25.27
C SER A 114 -3.39 -0.33 -26.14
N VAL A 115 -3.96 0.74 -25.60
CA VAL A 115 -4.02 2.05 -26.25
C VAL A 115 -2.71 2.84 -26.19
N LEU A 116 -1.77 2.44 -25.31
CA LEU A 116 -0.49 3.14 -25.16
C LEU A 116 0.43 2.85 -26.33
N LYS A 117 0.76 3.89 -27.10
CA LYS A 117 1.75 3.85 -28.18
C LYS A 117 2.85 4.85 -27.89
N VAL A 118 4.08 4.50 -28.23
CA VAL A 118 5.24 5.39 -28.02
C VAL A 118 5.06 6.73 -28.74
N ALA A 119 4.46 6.71 -29.92
CA ALA A 119 4.17 7.93 -30.67
C ALA A 119 3.23 8.88 -29.92
N ASP A 120 2.15 8.34 -29.34
CA ASP A 120 1.14 9.12 -28.60
C ASP A 120 1.72 9.66 -27.28
N ILE A 121 2.59 8.88 -26.62
CA ILE A 121 3.32 9.33 -25.43
C ILE A 121 4.26 10.49 -25.76
N LEU A 122 4.99 10.39 -26.88
CA LEU A 122 5.90 11.44 -27.32
C LEU A 122 5.15 12.71 -27.74
N GLU A 123 4.03 12.55 -28.46
CA GLU A 123 3.16 13.66 -28.82
C GLU A 123 2.63 14.37 -27.57
N PHE A 124 2.09 13.62 -26.63
CA PHE A 124 1.64 14.17 -25.33
C PHE A 124 2.75 14.93 -24.62
N ALA A 125 3.93 14.33 -24.50
CA ALA A 125 5.07 14.97 -23.83
C ALA A 125 5.52 16.28 -24.48
N ASN A 126 5.35 16.42 -25.81
CA ASN A 126 5.72 17.61 -26.55
C ASN A 126 4.61 18.69 -26.62
N THR A 127 3.37 18.32 -26.36
CA THR A 127 2.20 19.21 -26.56
C THR A 127 1.44 19.55 -25.31
N VAL A 128 1.61 18.78 -24.22
CA VAL A 128 0.87 19.01 -22.97
C VAL A 128 1.29 20.35 -22.36
N GLU A 129 0.31 21.10 -21.88
CA GLU A 129 0.56 22.31 -21.09
C GLU A 129 1.14 21.91 -19.73
N LEU A 130 2.31 22.41 -19.40
CA LEU A 130 3.04 22.02 -18.19
C LEU A 130 2.23 22.27 -16.90
N ASP A 131 1.45 23.32 -16.85
CA ASP A 131 0.62 23.68 -15.69
C ASP A 131 -0.42 22.59 -15.35
N LEU A 132 -0.83 21.78 -16.32
CA LEU A 132 -1.76 20.68 -16.11
C LEU A 132 -1.09 19.47 -15.42
N VAL A 133 0.18 19.25 -15.66
CA VAL A 133 0.91 18.06 -15.19
C VAL A 133 1.89 18.36 -14.05
N SER A 134 2.36 19.60 -13.92
CA SER A 134 3.32 20.02 -12.90
C SER A 134 2.90 19.66 -11.47
N PRO A 135 1.66 19.85 -11.03
CA PRO A 135 1.29 19.51 -9.65
C PRO A 135 1.51 18.04 -9.32
N LEU A 136 1.21 17.15 -10.26
CA LEU A 136 1.42 15.71 -10.09
C LEU A 136 2.91 15.35 -10.12
N LEU A 137 3.65 15.93 -11.08
CA LEU A 137 5.09 15.70 -11.21
C LEU A 137 5.86 16.21 -10.01
N ASP A 138 5.55 17.43 -9.53
CA ASP A 138 6.17 18.01 -8.34
C ASP A 138 5.93 17.17 -7.09
N GLN A 139 4.71 16.65 -6.92
CA GLN A 139 4.40 15.72 -5.84
C GLN A 139 5.21 14.43 -5.96
N GLN A 140 5.28 13.84 -7.15
CA GLN A 140 6.03 12.61 -7.40
C GLN A 140 7.53 12.82 -7.14
N VAL A 141 8.11 13.88 -7.67
CA VAL A 141 9.52 14.23 -7.47
C VAL A 141 9.80 14.48 -5.98
N GLY A 142 8.95 15.23 -5.29
CA GLY A 142 9.10 15.51 -3.87
C GLY A 142 9.08 14.24 -3.03
N CYS A 143 8.11 13.35 -3.25
CA CYS A 143 8.02 12.08 -2.53
C CYS A 143 9.23 11.17 -2.81
N ASN A 144 9.63 11.03 -4.08
CA ASN A 144 10.74 10.17 -4.45
C ASN A 144 12.08 10.72 -3.93
N THR A 145 12.26 12.02 -3.96
CA THR A 145 13.46 12.68 -3.39
C THR A 145 13.54 12.45 -1.89
N ALA A 146 12.43 12.62 -1.17
CA ALA A 146 12.41 12.38 0.28
C ALA A 146 12.73 10.92 0.63
N ILE A 147 12.22 9.95 -0.14
CA ILE A 147 12.54 8.53 0.05
C ILE A 147 14.04 8.27 -0.23
N ALA A 148 14.58 8.85 -1.31
CA ALA A 148 15.98 8.70 -1.67
C ALA A 148 16.91 9.30 -0.59
N GLU A 149 16.61 10.52 -0.12
CA GLU A 149 17.36 11.16 0.97
C GLU A 149 17.31 10.35 2.26
N GLU A 150 16.16 9.77 2.61
CA GLU A 150 16.03 8.89 3.77
C GLU A 150 16.85 7.61 3.57
N GLY A 151 16.82 7.03 2.36
CA GLY A 151 17.61 5.85 2.01
C GLY A 151 19.12 6.04 2.15
N LEU A 152 19.61 7.28 1.97
CA LEU A 152 21.03 7.63 2.12
C LEU A 152 21.48 7.79 3.57
N LYS A 153 20.57 8.05 4.52
CA LYS A 153 20.91 8.31 5.93
C LYS A 153 21.24 7.05 6.70
N GLU A 154 20.53 5.96 6.42
CA GLU A 154 20.57 4.75 7.22
C GLU A 154 20.81 3.49 6.36
N SER A 155 21.20 2.40 6.98
CA SER A 155 21.32 1.09 6.31
C SER A 155 19.96 0.38 6.27
N TRP A 156 19.20 0.62 5.24
CA TRP A 156 17.90 0.02 5.01
C TRP A 156 18.00 -1.31 4.26
N GLY A 157 17.19 -2.30 4.68
CA GLY A 157 17.11 -3.60 4.00
C GLY A 157 18.43 -4.38 3.98
N ALA A 158 18.70 -5.07 2.87
CA ALA A 158 19.88 -5.89 2.67
C ALA A 158 21.13 -5.11 2.22
N ASN A 159 21.01 -3.80 2.03
CA ASN A 159 22.11 -2.92 1.65
C ASN A 159 22.85 -3.35 0.36
N ILE A 160 22.10 -3.90 -0.61
CA ILE A 160 22.62 -4.52 -1.83
C ILE A 160 23.46 -3.55 -2.65
N GLY A 161 23.00 -2.30 -2.81
CA GLY A 161 23.73 -1.29 -3.56
C GLY A 161 25.12 -1.02 -3.01
N SER A 162 25.26 -0.91 -1.69
CA SER A 162 26.57 -0.71 -1.04
C SER A 162 27.50 -1.92 -1.21
N VAL A 163 26.95 -3.14 -1.21
CA VAL A 163 27.72 -4.36 -1.42
C VAL A 163 28.22 -4.45 -2.86
N LEU A 164 27.35 -4.20 -3.84
CA LEU A 164 27.69 -4.28 -5.26
C LEU A 164 28.69 -3.20 -5.67
N LEU A 165 28.64 -2.03 -5.06
CA LEU A 165 29.53 -0.89 -5.36
C LEU A 165 30.66 -0.73 -4.36
N GLY A 166 31.05 -1.82 -3.64
CA GLY A 166 32.06 -1.81 -2.59
C GLY A 166 33.37 -1.11 -2.96
N ASP A 167 33.84 -1.29 -4.19
CA ASP A 167 35.11 -0.77 -4.70
C ASP A 167 34.99 0.54 -5.53
N TYR A 168 33.76 1.06 -5.69
CA TYR A 168 33.53 2.28 -6.45
C TYR A 168 33.69 3.55 -5.58
N PRO A 169 33.82 4.74 -6.22
CA PRO A 169 33.88 6.02 -5.52
C PRO A 169 32.70 6.24 -4.56
N THR A 170 32.94 7.03 -3.51
CA THR A 170 31.95 7.22 -2.42
C THR A 170 30.66 7.85 -2.89
N ASP A 171 30.70 8.73 -3.87
CA ASP A 171 29.53 9.37 -4.50
C ASP A 171 28.60 8.33 -5.16
N ILE A 172 29.18 7.42 -5.95
CA ILE A 172 28.42 6.34 -6.61
C ILE A 172 27.84 5.37 -5.59
N LYS A 173 28.57 5.04 -4.52
CA LYS A 173 28.06 4.21 -3.42
C LYS A 173 26.89 4.84 -2.72
N THR A 174 26.92 6.17 -2.54
CA THR A 174 25.87 6.94 -1.91
C THR A 174 24.62 6.91 -2.78
N GLU A 175 24.76 7.14 -4.08
CA GLU A 175 23.67 7.05 -5.04
C GLU A 175 23.04 5.66 -5.08
N ALA A 176 23.86 4.59 -5.07
CA ALA A 176 23.36 3.20 -5.07
C ALA A 176 22.60 2.81 -3.80
N LYS A 177 22.83 3.48 -2.67
CA LYS A 177 22.05 3.27 -1.46
C LYS A 177 20.60 3.74 -1.57
N ALA A 178 20.36 4.73 -2.42
CA ALA A 178 19.03 5.29 -2.65
C ALA A 178 18.14 4.41 -3.54
N TRP A 179 18.75 3.47 -4.26
CA TRP A 179 18.05 2.51 -5.12
C TRP A 179 17.70 1.25 -4.35
#